data_8d582f799d92924c0e006382497a573d
#
_entry.id   8d582f799d92924c0e006382497a573d
#
_cell.length_a   1.000
_cell.length_b   1.000
_cell.length_c   1.000
_cell.angle_alpha   90.00
_cell.angle_beta   90.00
_cell.angle_gamma   90.00
#
_symmetry.space_group_name_H-M   'P 1'
#
loop_
_entity.id
_entity.type
_entity.pdbx_description
1 polymer ?
#
loop_
_entity_poly.entity_id
_entity_poly.type
_entity_poly.pdbx_seq_one_letter_code
_entity_poly.pdbx_strand_id
1 'polypeptide(L)'
;MILAARSICLAVVLIGAQPAIASDNPSWLNKQMTFKQARRAILRAGWQPIRSDDRDHDYGVVSALHHKGVKEITQCSEGESFCNFYYRKQNECLRLITIGEQLPALKVYDWTSECPDE
;
A
#
# COMPACT_ATOMS: atom_id res chain seq x y z
N MET A 1 -68.14 -14.59 -22.30
CA MET A 1 -66.86 -15.13 -21.82
C MET A 1 -65.79 -14.07 -22.02
N ILE A 2 -65.37 -13.45 -20.92
CA ILE A 2 -64.32 -12.44 -20.96
C ILE A 2 -63.01 -13.10 -20.53
N LEU A 3 -62.08 -13.26 -21.45
CA LEU A 3 -60.74 -13.71 -21.17
C LEU A 3 -59.92 -12.49 -20.72
N ALA A 4 -59.67 -12.41 -19.44
CA ALA A 4 -58.76 -11.39 -18.89
C ALA A 4 -57.34 -11.82 -19.16
N ALA A 5 -56.68 -11.17 -20.08
CA ALA A 5 -55.24 -11.30 -20.26
C ALA A 5 -54.49 -10.61 -19.12
N ARG A 6 -53.90 -11.39 -18.22
CA ARG A 6 -52.98 -10.86 -17.20
C ARG A 6 -51.64 -10.61 -17.84
N SER A 7 -51.34 -9.37 -18.11
CA SER A 7 -49.97 -8.95 -18.46
C SER A 7 -49.11 -9.06 -17.18
N ILE A 8 -48.22 -10.03 -17.23
CA ILE A 8 -47.16 -10.13 -16.20
C ILE A 8 -46.03 -9.21 -16.66
N CYS A 9 -45.90 -8.05 -16.03
CA CYS A 9 -44.72 -7.21 -16.17
C CYS A 9 -43.58 -7.85 -15.41
N LEU A 10 -42.64 -8.49 -16.13
CA LEU A 10 -41.34 -8.88 -15.59
C LEU A 10 -40.49 -7.61 -15.42
N ALA A 11 -40.39 -7.14 -14.18
CA ALA A 11 -39.44 -6.10 -13.85
C ALA A 11 -38.04 -6.75 -13.83
N VAL A 12 -37.26 -6.51 -14.85
CA VAL A 12 -35.84 -6.88 -14.87
C VAL A 12 -35.11 -5.89 -13.99
N VAL A 13 -34.78 -6.31 -12.77
CA VAL A 13 -33.90 -5.54 -11.89
C VAL A 13 -32.49 -5.73 -12.41
N LEU A 14 -32.00 -4.77 -13.17
CA LEU A 14 -30.58 -4.68 -13.51
C LEU A 14 -29.81 -4.29 -12.26
N ILE A 15 -29.25 -5.29 -11.56
CA ILE A 15 -28.29 -5.05 -10.50
C ILE A 15 -27.00 -4.62 -11.20
N GLY A 16 -26.80 -3.31 -11.33
CA GLY A 16 -25.55 -2.74 -11.81
C GLY A 16 -24.47 -3.03 -10.79
N ALA A 17 -23.50 -3.88 -11.15
CA ALA A 17 -22.28 -4.02 -10.37
C ALA A 17 -21.54 -2.69 -10.44
N GLN A 18 -21.54 -1.94 -9.34
CA GLN A 18 -20.69 -0.76 -9.24
C GLN A 18 -19.24 -1.23 -9.15
N PRO A 19 -18.30 -0.69 -9.97
CA PRO A 19 -16.90 -0.96 -9.78
C PRO A 19 -16.52 -0.47 -8.39
N ALA A 20 -15.95 -1.36 -7.58
CA ALA A 20 -15.36 -0.96 -6.32
C ALA A 20 -14.27 0.06 -6.63
N ILE A 21 -14.50 1.34 -6.29
CA ILE A 21 -13.46 2.36 -6.34
C ILE A 21 -12.48 1.96 -5.25
N ALA A 22 -11.31 1.46 -5.64
CA ALA A 22 -10.21 1.23 -4.71
C ALA A 22 -9.90 2.58 -4.06
N SER A 23 -10.16 2.70 -2.76
CA SER A 23 -9.79 3.88 -2.01
C SER A 23 -8.27 3.96 -1.99
N ASP A 24 -7.70 4.99 -2.61
CA ASP A 24 -6.25 5.25 -2.62
C ASP A 24 -5.71 5.55 -1.22
N ASN A 25 -6.59 5.62 -0.24
CA ASN A 25 -6.25 5.97 1.12
C ASN A 25 -6.72 4.85 2.08
N PRO A 26 -5.86 3.87 2.37
CA PRO A 26 -6.22 2.81 3.31
C PRO A 26 -6.47 3.38 4.70
N SER A 27 -7.66 3.16 5.23
CA SER A 27 -8.09 3.67 6.54
C SER A 27 -7.28 3.10 7.72
N TRP A 28 -6.59 1.98 7.49
CA TRP A 28 -5.75 1.31 8.50
C TRP A 28 -4.31 1.83 8.56
N LEU A 29 -3.92 2.76 7.68
CA LEU A 29 -2.61 3.39 7.66
C LEU A 29 -2.75 4.86 8.07
N ASN A 30 -1.88 5.33 8.97
CA ASN A 30 -1.90 6.72 9.43
C ASN A 30 -0.50 7.22 9.80
N LYS A 31 -0.35 8.53 9.85
CA LYS A 31 0.91 9.22 10.10
C LYS A 31 1.39 9.17 11.56
N GLN A 32 0.60 8.57 12.46
CA GLN A 32 0.99 8.36 13.85
C GLN A 32 1.70 7.02 14.06
N MET A 33 1.67 6.16 13.08
CA MET A 33 2.29 4.84 13.15
C MET A 33 3.81 4.91 13.09
N THR A 34 4.46 4.04 13.87
CA THR A 34 5.85 3.70 13.61
C THR A 34 5.97 2.88 12.33
N PHE A 35 7.14 2.86 11.73
CA PHE A 35 7.39 1.99 10.56
C PHE A 35 7.03 0.54 10.85
N LYS A 36 7.41 0.03 12.02
CA LYS A 36 7.11 -1.36 12.42
C LYS A 36 5.60 -1.64 12.44
N GLN A 37 4.82 -0.73 12.99
CA GLN A 37 3.36 -0.86 13.02
C GLN A 37 2.75 -0.80 11.63
N ALA A 38 3.19 0.16 10.81
CA ALA A 38 2.72 0.32 9.44
C ALA A 38 3.06 -0.90 8.58
N ARG A 39 4.31 -1.39 8.64
CA ARG A 39 4.73 -2.59 7.91
C ARG A 39 3.87 -3.79 8.27
N ARG A 40 3.63 -4.00 9.55
CA ARG A 40 2.77 -5.10 10.00
C ARG A 40 1.35 -4.99 9.43
N ALA A 41 0.77 -3.81 9.43
CA ALA A 41 -0.57 -3.56 8.88
C ALA A 41 -0.60 -3.77 7.36
N ILE A 42 0.42 -3.31 6.63
CA ILE A 42 0.58 -3.50 5.19
C ILE A 42 0.64 -4.99 4.84
N LEU A 43 1.47 -5.75 5.52
CA LEU A 43 1.60 -7.19 5.28
C LEU A 43 0.31 -7.95 5.63
N ARG A 44 -0.39 -7.58 6.70
CA ARG A 44 -1.68 -8.17 7.07
C ARG A 44 -2.78 -7.87 6.06
N ALA A 45 -2.72 -6.72 5.40
CA ALA A 45 -3.66 -6.36 4.34
C ALA A 45 -3.39 -7.10 3.01
N GLY A 46 -2.38 -7.96 2.96
CA GLY A 46 -2.06 -8.80 1.80
C GLY A 46 -1.08 -8.18 0.81
N TRP A 47 -0.47 -7.05 1.15
CA TRP A 47 0.58 -6.45 0.35
C TRP A 47 1.87 -7.25 0.49
N GLN A 48 2.62 -7.36 -0.61
CA GLN A 48 3.91 -8.06 -0.64
C GLN A 48 5.04 -7.05 -0.81
N PRO A 49 6.14 -7.20 -0.06
CA PRO A 49 7.32 -6.35 -0.25
C PRO A 49 7.89 -6.51 -1.65
N ILE A 50 8.21 -5.38 -2.29
CA ILE A 50 8.97 -5.38 -3.53
C ILE A 50 10.44 -5.25 -3.15
N ARG A 51 11.22 -6.30 -3.44
CA ARG A 51 12.64 -6.31 -3.14
C ARG A 51 13.38 -5.22 -3.91
N SER A 52 14.14 -4.42 -3.20
CA SER A 52 15.08 -3.48 -3.82
C SER A 52 16.43 -4.16 -4.05
N ASP A 53 16.94 -4.05 -5.26
CA ASP A 53 18.28 -4.51 -5.63
C ASP A 53 19.32 -3.36 -5.66
N ASP A 54 18.94 -2.19 -5.16
CA ASP A 54 19.81 -1.04 -5.06
C ASP A 54 20.89 -1.27 -3.99
N ARG A 55 22.08 -1.62 -4.45
CA ARG A 55 23.25 -1.84 -3.58
C ARG A 55 24.08 -0.59 -3.36
N ASP A 56 23.88 0.43 -4.17
CA ASP A 56 24.66 1.66 -4.09
C ASP A 56 24.29 2.50 -2.86
N HIS A 57 23.10 2.27 -2.32
CA HIS A 57 22.59 2.95 -1.13
C HIS A 57 22.51 2.05 0.13
N ASP A 58 23.20 0.91 0.12
CA ASP A 58 23.19 -0.05 1.25
C ASP A 58 24.11 0.39 2.38
N TYR A 59 23.77 1.50 3.01
CA TYR A 59 24.48 2.03 4.19
C TYR A 59 23.49 2.64 5.17
N GLY A 60 23.92 2.88 6.40
CA GLY A 60 23.12 3.50 7.44
C GLY A 60 21.82 2.74 7.75
N VAL A 61 20.70 3.43 7.74
CA VAL A 61 19.35 2.86 8.02
C VAL A 61 18.99 1.79 6.99
N VAL A 62 19.34 1.98 5.72
CA VAL A 62 19.07 0.99 4.66
C VAL A 62 19.75 -0.34 4.99
N SER A 63 21.04 -0.30 5.28
CA SER A 63 21.80 -1.49 5.66
C SER A 63 21.26 -2.14 6.93
N ALA A 64 20.93 -1.36 7.96
CA ALA A 64 20.37 -1.86 9.21
C ALA A 64 19.04 -2.58 9.00
N LEU A 65 18.17 -2.04 8.15
CA LEU A 65 16.89 -2.66 7.81
C LEU A 65 17.06 -3.92 6.97
N HIS A 66 17.96 -3.92 6.01
CA HIS A 66 18.29 -5.13 5.22
C HIS A 66 18.75 -6.28 6.12
N HIS A 67 19.60 -6.02 7.10
CA HIS A 67 20.04 -7.02 8.08
C HIS A 67 18.91 -7.57 8.94
N LYS A 68 17.83 -6.81 9.12
CA LYS A 68 16.62 -7.24 9.83
C LYS A 68 15.59 -7.92 8.93
N GLY A 69 15.91 -8.15 7.66
CA GLY A 69 15.03 -8.80 6.71
C GLY A 69 14.00 -7.89 6.05
N VAL A 70 14.13 -6.58 6.19
CA VAL A 70 13.29 -5.60 5.47
C VAL A 70 13.92 -5.35 4.11
N LYS A 71 13.44 -6.09 3.11
CA LYS A 71 14.02 -6.10 1.75
C LYS A 71 13.45 -5.01 0.85
N GLU A 72 12.34 -4.42 1.24
CA GLU A 72 11.57 -3.45 0.47
C GLU A 72 12.06 -2.00 0.59
N ILE A 73 13.02 -1.73 1.46
CA ILE A 73 13.62 -0.39 1.53
C ILE A 73 14.48 -0.14 0.30
N THR A 74 14.29 0.99 -0.35
CA THR A 74 15.07 1.36 -1.54
C THR A 74 16.21 2.29 -1.19
N GLN A 75 15.89 3.44 -0.63
CA GLN A 75 16.87 4.45 -0.27
C GLN A 75 16.30 5.39 0.79
N CYS A 76 17.20 6.04 1.51
CA CYS A 76 16.87 7.14 2.40
C CYS A 76 17.54 8.41 1.88
N SER A 77 16.83 9.55 1.91
CA SER A 77 17.40 10.82 1.52
C SER A 77 18.41 11.30 2.55
N GLU A 78 19.51 11.89 2.09
CA GLU A 78 20.44 12.58 2.96
C GLU A 78 19.82 13.90 3.43
N GLY A 79 19.99 14.23 4.70
CA GLY A 79 19.54 15.49 5.31
C GLY A 79 18.18 15.42 5.96
N GLU A 80 17.10 15.13 5.26
CA GLU A 80 15.74 15.08 5.83
C GLU A 80 15.31 13.70 6.30
N SER A 81 16.12 12.68 6.08
CA SER A 81 15.92 11.29 6.56
C SER A 81 14.60 10.65 6.13
N PHE A 82 14.19 10.90 4.89
CA PHE A 82 13.05 10.21 4.29
C PHE A 82 13.49 8.89 3.69
N CYS A 83 12.80 7.81 4.03
CA CYS A 83 13.03 6.49 3.48
C CYS A 83 11.83 6.03 2.67
N ASN A 84 12.08 5.29 1.59
CA ASN A 84 11.04 4.76 0.70
C ASN A 84 10.99 3.24 0.76
N PHE A 85 9.76 2.71 0.83
CA PHE A 85 9.46 1.28 0.88
C PHE A 85 8.36 0.99 -0.12
N TYR A 86 8.52 -0.04 -0.94
CA TYR A 86 7.54 -0.38 -1.96
C TYR A 86 6.91 -1.74 -1.73
N TYR A 87 5.62 -1.81 -1.94
CA TYR A 87 4.81 -3.02 -1.80
C TYR A 87 3.91 -3.20 -3.02
N ARG A 88 3.56 -4.43 -3.31
CA ARG A 88 2.66 -4.79 -4.41
C ARG A 88 1.51 -5.66 -3.91
N LYS A 89 0.32 -5.38 -4.40
CA LYS A 89 -0.85 -6.22 -4.23
C LYS A 89 -1.58 -6.30 -5.56
N GLN A 90 -1.59 -7.47 -6.20
CA GLN A 90 -2.08 -7.64 -7.56
C GLN A 90 -1.35 -6.69 -8.52
N ASN A 91 -2.06 -5.81 -9.21
CA ASN A 91 -1.49 -4.84 -10.15
C ASN A 91 -1.27 -3.44 -9.52
N GLU A 92 -1.46 -3.33 -8.21
CA GLU A 92 -1.34 -2.08 -7.48
C GLU A 92 -0.03 -2.02 -6.71
N CYS A 93 0.52 -0.82 -6.60
CA CYS A 93 1.70 -0.53 -5.79
C CYS A 93 1.33 0.38 -4.63
N LEU A 94 2.07 0.24 -3.55
CA LEU A 94 2.04 1.12 -2.40
C LEU A 94 3.46 1.56 -2.10
N ARG A 95 3.70 2.86 -2.13
CA ARG A 95 4.94 3.47 -1.68
C ARG A 95 4.71 4.05 -0.29
N LEU A 96 5.40 3.52 0.70
CA LEU A 96 5.43 4.06 2.05
C LEU A 96 6.64 4.96 2.20
N ILE A 97 6.45 6.16 2.73
CA ILE A 97 7.50 7.12 3.02
C ILE A 97 7.57 7.29 4.52
N THR A 98 8.75 7.07 5.08
CA THR A 98 9.01 7.28 6.50
C THR A 98 9.95 8.45 6.72
N ILE A 99 9.92 8.99 7.94
CA ILE A 99 10.86 10.02 8.40
C ILE A 99 11.55 9.52 9.66
N GLY A 100 12.84 9.79 9.80
CA GLY A 100 13.66 9.43 10.94
C GLY A 100 15.00 8.83 10.54
N GLU A 101 15.98 8.89 11.44
CA GLU A 101 17.35 8.44 11.18
C GLU A 101 17.68 7.10 11.83
N GLN A 102 16.87 6.65 12.78
CA GLN A 102 17.08 5.42 13.52
C GLN A 102 15.85 4.54 13.50
N LEU A 103 16.08 3.22 13.47
CA LEU A 103 15.02 2.23 13.42
C LEU A 103 13.87 2.42 14.40
N PRO A 104 14.13 2.67 15.70
CA PRO A 104 13.04 2.86 16.67
C PRO A 104 12.24 4.14 16.44
N ALA A 105 12.82 5.12 15.76
CA ALA A 105 12.24 6.45 15.54
C ALA A 105 11.64 6.63 14.15
N LEU A 106 11.72 5.62 13.26
CA LEU A 106 11.09 5.69 11.94
C LEU A 106 9.57 5.74 12.08
N LYS A 107 8.98 6.80 11.55
CA LYS A 107 7.53 7.02 11.54
C LYS A 107 7.02 7.19 10.14
N VAL A 108 5.76 6.83 9.94
CA VAL A 108 5.06 7.10 8.70
C VAL A 108 4.96 8.60 8.48
N TYR A 109 5.46 9.05 7.35
CA TYR A 109 5.34 10.43 6.90
C TYR A 109 4.21 10.59 5.89
N ASP A 110 4.20 9.72 4.88
CA ASP A 110 3.20 9.73 3.81
C ASP A 110 3.17 8.38 3.09
N TRP A 111 2.24 8.22 2.17
CA TRP A 111 2.18 7.08 1.26
C TRP A 111 1.54 7.49 -0.06
N THR A 112 1.91 6.81 -1.12
CA THR A 112 1.38 7.01 -2.47
C THR A 112 1.10 5.67 -3.14
N SER A 113 0.46 5.70 -4.30
CA SER A 113 0.23 4.52 -5.14
C SER A 113 1.30 4.35 -6.24
N GLU A 114 2.42 5.01 -6.10
CA GLU A 114 3.52 4.91 -7.07
C GLU A 114 4.21 3.56 -7.00
N CYS A 115 4.53 3.02 -8.19
CA CYS A 115 5.42 1.87 -8.32
C CYS A 115 6.88 2.32 -8.32
N PRO A 116 7.83 1.44 -7.92
CA PRO A 116 9.25 1.75 -8.05
C PRO A 116 9.62 1.91 -9.53
N ASP A 117 10.58 2.77 -9.81
CA ASP A 117 11.16 2.89 -11.13
C ASP A 117 11.86 1.57 -11.51
N GLU A 118 11.69 1.14 -12.77
CA GLU A 118 12.37 -0.03 -13.31
C GLU A 118 13.81 0.29 -13.72
#